data_0644a7c43a68b9b721339daf646b86c3
#
_entry.id   0644a7c43a68b9b721339daf646b86c3
#
_cell.length_a   1.000
_cell.length_b   1.000
_cell.length_c   1.000
_cell.angle_alpha   90.00
_cell.angle_beta   90.00
_cell.angle_gamma   90.00
#
_symmetry.space_group_name_H-M   'P 1'
#
loop_
_entity.id
_entity.type
_entity.pdbx_description
1 polymer ?
#
loop_
_entity_poly.entity_id
_entity_poly.type
_entity_poly.pdbx_seq_one_letter_code
_entity_poly.pdbx_strand_id
1 'polypeptide(L)'
;MKKNAFTDYQKFCLEGIKPGGHSLTVFALGLGGESGEVLDSIKKAIRDKHPIDLEHLKEELGDVLWYVANIASATGIDLNDILKFNIDKLTKRYSLGGGNN
;
A
#
# COMPACT_ATOMS: atom_id res chain seq x y z
N MET A 1 -5.63 23.11 12.70
CA MET A 1 -5.26 21.73 12.94
C MET A 1 -4.50 21.15 11.77
N LYS A 2 -3.43 20.49 12.04
CA LYS A 2 -2.66 19.91 10.99
C LYS A 2 -3.35 18.69 10.43
N LYS A 3 -3.45 18.62 9.14
CA LYS A 3 -3.99 17.43 8.49
C LYS A 3 -2.90 16.40 8.29
N ASN A 4 -3.24 15.16 8.44
CA ASN A 4 -2.33 14.06 8.15
C ASN A 4 -2.92 13.28 6.99
N ALA A 5 -2.23 13.32 5.85
CA ALA A 5 -2.72 12.71 4.62
C ALA A 5 -2.96 11.21 4.77
N PHE A 6 -2.11 10.52 5.51
CA PHE A 6 -2.26 9.07 5.67
C PHE A 6 -3.46 8.72 6.55
N THR A 7 -3.66 9.45 7.63
CA THR A 7 -4.81 9.23 8.49
C THR A 7 -6.10 9.57 7.76
N ASP A 8 -6.11 10.66 7.01
CA ASP A 8 -7.29 11.06 6.24
C ASP A 8 -7.61 10.04 5.15
N TYR A 9 -6.59 9.53 4.46
CA TYR A 9 -6.80 8.53 3.44
C TYR A 9 -7.35 7.23 4.04
N GLN A 10 -6.81 6.80 5.17
CA GLN A 10 -7.28 5.60 5.85
C GLN A 10 -8.75 5.72 6.21
N LYS A 11 -9.15 6.89 6.71
CA LYS A 11 -10.53 7.16 7.05
C LYS A 11 -11.43 7.12 5.82
N PHE A 12 -10.96 7.74 4.74
CA PHE A 12 -11.68 7.73 3.46
C PHE A 12 -11.92 6.29 2.98
N CYS A 13 -10.88 5.45 3.04
CA CYS A 13 -10.99 4.06 2.61
C CYS A 13 -11.99 3.29 3.46
N LEU A 14 -11.95 3.50 4.77
CA LEU A 14 -12.86 2.81 5.68
C LEU A 14 -14.30 3.21 5.43
N GLU A 15 -14.56 4.48 5.14
CA GLU A 15 -15.91 4.98 4.89
C GLU A 15 -16.53 4.36 3.64
N GLY A 16 -15.71 3.88 2.73
CA GLY A 16 -16.19 3.23 1.53
C GLY A 16 -16.63 1.79 1.73
N ILE A 17 -16.39 1.23 2.92
CA ILE A 17 -16.75 -0.16 3.19
C ILE A 17 -18.21 -0.23 3.66
N LYS A 18 -19.01 -1.03 2.97
CA LYS A 18 -20.39 -1.24 3.36
C LYS A 18 -20.44 -2.18 4.55
N PRO A 19 -21.44 -1.99 5.46
CA PRO A 19 -21.58 -2.90 6.60
C PRO A 19 -21.66 -4.35 6.15
N GLY A 20 -20.85 -5.20 6.76
CA GLY A 20 -20.81 -6.62 6.44
C GLY A 20 -20.10 -6.94 5.14
N GLY A 21 -19.48 -5.95 4.51
CA GLY A 21 -18.92 -6.14 3.16
C GLY A 21 -17.63 -6.90 3.11
N HIS A 22 -16.65 -6.53 3.92
CA HIS A 22 -15.33 -7.12 3.79
C HIS A 22 -14.75 -7.54 5.12
N SER A 23 -14.15 -8.72 5.15
CA SER A 23 -13.42 -9.21 6.32
C SER A 23 -11.93 -9.03 6.09
N LEU A 24 -11.15 -9.22 7.14
CA LEU A 24 -9.70 -9.17 7.06
C LEU A 24 -9.18 -10.16 6.01
N THR A 25 -9.78 -11.35 5.94
CA THR A 25 -9.39 -12.36 4.95
C THR A 25 -9.57 -11.83 3.53
N VAL A 26 -10.71 -11.20 3.25
CA VAL A 26 -10.99 -10.65 1.92
C VAL A 26 -9.99 -9.55 1.57
N PHE A 27 -9.68 -8.68 2.54
CA PHE A 27 -8.68 -7.63 2.31
C PHE A 27 -7.30 -8.22 2.02
N ALA A 28 -6.92 -9.28 2.73
CA ALA A 28 -5.62 -9.93 2.53
C ALA A 28 -5.53 -10.56 1.14
N LEU A 29 -6.60 -11.24 0.72
CA LEU A 29 -6.65 -11.84 -0.62
C LEU A 29 -6.61 -10.75 -1.70
N GLY A 30 -7.32 -9.65 -1.48
CA GLY A 30 -7.32 -8.53 -2.41
C GLY A 30 -5.94 -7.89 -2.55
N LEU A 31 -5.23 -7.74 -1.43
CA LEU A 31 -3.87 -7.21 -1.47
C LEU A 31 -2.96 -8.08 -2.32
N GLY A 32 -3.07 -9.41 -2.15
CA GLY A 32 -2.28 -10.33 -2.96
C GLY A 32 -2.61 -10.22 -4.44
N GLY A 33 -3.89 -10.12 -4.76
CA GLY A 33 -4.33 -9.99 -6.15
C GLY A 33 -3.83 -8.71 -6.80
N GLU A 34 -3.98 -7.58 -6.10
CA GLU A 34 -3.55 -6.29 -6.65
C GLU A 34 -2.03 -6.19 -6.76
N SER A 35 -1.30 -6.77 -5.81
CA SER A 35 0.15 -6.81 -5.90
C SER A 35 0.60 -7.61 -7.11
N GLY A 36 -0.13 -8.70 -7.42
CA GLY A 36 0.12 -9.49 -8.62
C GLY A 36 -0.14 -8.71 -9.90
N GLU A 37 -1.16 -7.85 -9.91
CA GLU A 37 -1.46 -7.00 -11.07
C GLU A 37 -0.33 -6.02 -11.33
N VAL A 38 0.22 -5.42 -10.26
CA VAL A 38 1.37 -4.51 -10.39
C VAL A 38 2.56 -5.26 -10.98
N LEU A 39 2.84 -6.43 -10.45
CA LEU A 39 3.94 -7.25 -10.92
C LEU A 39 3.77 -7.61 -12.40
N ASP A 40 2.56 -8.00 -12.79
CA ASP A 40 2.27 -8.42 -14.16
C ASP A 40 2.42 -7.26 -15.14
N SER A 41 1.96 -6.06 -14.77
CA SER A 41 2.10 -4.88 -15.61
C SER A 41 3.55 -4.55 -15.90
N ILE A 42 4.39 -4.61 -14.89
CA ILE A 42 5.82 -4.32 -15.04
C ILE A 42 6.51 -5.41 -15.85
N LYS A 43 6.18 -6.68 -15.54
CA LYS A 43 6.75 -7.83 -16.23
C LYS A 43 6.47 -7.75 -17.74
N LYS A 44 5.24 -7.43 -18.11
CA LYS A 44 4.85 -7.36 -19.52
C LYS A 44 5.59 -6.24 -20.24
N ALA A 45 5.74 -5.09 -19.59
CA ALA A 45 6.48 -3.98 -20.21
C ALA A 45 7.93 -4.37 -20.47
N ILE A 46 8.57 -5.03 -19.51
CA ILE A 46 9.96 -5.48 -19.66
C ILE A 46 10.08 -6.56 -20.75
N ARG A 47 9.21 -7.56 -20.69
CA ARG A 47 9.23 -8.67 -21.63
C ARG A 47 9.03 -8.20 -23.08
N ASP A 48 8.04 -7.35 -23.28
CA ASP A 48 7.68 -6.90 -24.62
C ASP A 48 8.38 -5.61 -25.04
N LYS A 49 9.28 -5.11 -24.21
CA LYS A 49 10.12 -3.94 -24.49
C LYS A 49 9.33 -2.70 -24.86
N HIS A 50 8.25 -2.43 -24.11
CA HIS A 50 7.51 -1.19 -24.29
C HIS A 50 7.52 -0.40 -22.98
N PRO A 51 7.24 0.92 -23.04
CA PRO A 51 7.21 1.73 -21.83
C PRO A 51 6.10 1.24 -20.89
N ILE A 52 6.32 1.44 -19.59
CA ILE A 52 5.30 1.13 -18.60
C ILE A 52 4.19 2.17 -18.75
N ASP A 53 2.94 1.70 -18.75
CA ASP A 53 1.78 2.57 -18.73
C ASP A 53 1.63 3.15 -17.32
N LEU A 54 2.10 4.37 -17.14
CA LEU A 54 2.15 4.98 -15.80
C LEU A 54 0.78 5.27 -15.22
N GLU A 55 -0.21 5.59 -16.05
CA GLU A 55 -1.57 5.83 -15.55
C GLU A 55 -2.19 4.55 -15.01
N HIS A 56 -2.02 3.47 -15.74
CA HIS A 56 -2.53 2.17 -15.30
C HIS A 56 -1.79 1.70 -14.03
N LEU A 57 -0.48 1.90 -13.99
CA LEU A 57 0.30 1.55 -12.81
C LEU A 57 -0.15 2.35 -11.58
N LYS A 58 -0.45 3.63 -11.79
CA LYS A 58 -0.94 4.49 -10.71
C LYS A 58 -2.24 3.95 -10.14
N GLU A 59 -3.15 3.49 -10.99
CA GLU A 59 -4.40 2.89 -10.55
C GLU A 59 -4.15 1.65 -9.71
N GLU A 60 -3.28 0.77 -10.20
CA GLU A 60 -2.98 -0.48 -9.50
C GLU A 60 -2.29 -0.25 -8.16
N LEU A 61 -1.36 0.70 -8.11
CA LEU A 61 -0.69 1.05 -6.87
C LEU A 61 -1.68 1.65 -5.87
N GLY A 62 -2.62 2.43 -6.38
CA GLY A 62 -3.68 2.97 -5.54
C GLY A 62 -4.55 1.88 -4.94
N ASP A 63 -4.85 0.86 -5.73
CA ASP A 63 -5.65 -0.27 -5.23
C ASP A 63 -4.89 -1.05 -4.15
N VAL A 64 -3.57 -1.20 -4.30
CA VAL A 64 -2.74 -1.81 -3.26
C VAL A 64 -2.82 -0.99 -1.98
N LEU A 65 -2.72 0.34 -2.09
CA LEU A 65 -2.82 1.22 -0.92
C LEU A 65 -4.17 1.08 -0.23
N TRP A 66 -5.24 0.95 -1.00
CA TRP A 66 -6.59 0.80 -0.45
C TRP A 66 -6.67 -0.46 0.43
N TYR A 67 -6.12 -1.56 -0.05
CA TYR A 67 -6.12 -2.79 0.75
C TYR A 67 -5.22 -2.67 1.98
N VAL A 68 -4.06 -2.03 1.85
CA VAL A 68 -3.19 -1.80 3.00
C VAL A 68 -3.90 -0.98 4.07
N ALA A 69 -4.57 0.10 3.66
CA ALA A 69 -5.29 0.97 4.59
C ALA A 69 -6.40 0.22 5.31
N ASN A 70 -7.14 -0.62 4.60
CA ASN A 70 -8.26 -1.34 5.20
C ASN A 70 -7.81 -2.51 6.07
N ILE A 71 -6.68 -3.13 5.76
CA ILE A 71 -6.09 -4.12 6.65
C ILE A 71 -5.66 -3.45 7.95
N ALA A 72 -5.05 -2.27 7.85
CA ALA A 72 -4.67 -1.51 9.04
C ALA A 72 -5.90 -1.21 9.90
N SER A 73 -6.96 -0.70 9.29
CA SER A 73 -8.20 -0.40 10.03
C SER A 73 -8.79 -1.65 10.67
N ALA A 74 -8.81 -2.77 9.96
CA ALA A 74 -9.38 -4.01 10.47
C ALA A 74 -8.60 -4.56 11.67
N THR A 75 -7.32 -4.21 11.77
CA THR A 75 -6.47 -4.68 12.87
C THR A 75 -6.23 -3.60 13.93
N GLY A 76 -6.86 -2.44 13.78
CA GLY A 76 -6.73 -1.36 14.76
C GLY A 76 -5.43 -0.59 14.67
N ILE A 77 -4.75 -0.64 13.54
CA ILE A 77 -3.47 0.06 13.36
C ILE A 77 -3.70 1.34 12.56
N ASP A 78 -3.12 2.44 13.03
CA ASP A 78 -3.16 3.69 12.29
C ASP A 78 -2.15 3.62 11.14
N LEU A 79 -2.59 3.92 9.93
CA LEU A 79 -1.73 3.88 8.74
C LEU A 79 -0.50 4.78 8.92
N ASN A 80 -0.66 5.92 9.59
CA ASN A 80 0.46 6.81 9.86
C ASN A 80 1.52 6.15 10.74
N ASP A 81 1.11 5.27 11.67
CA ASP A 81 2.05 4.54 12.51
C ASP A 81 2.83 3.51 11.71
N ILE A 82 2.21 2.91 10.71
CA ILE A 82 2.92 1.99 9.81
C ILE A 82 4.02 2.75 9.08
N LEU A 83 3.70 3.95 8.60
CA LEU A 83 4.67 4.79 7.90
C LEU A 83 5.85 5.13 8.81
N LYS A 84 5.58 5.60 10.02
CA LYS A 84 6.62 5.95 10.98
C LYS A 84 7.49 4.77 11.35
N PHE A 85 6.85 3.64 11.63
CA PHE A 85 7.57 2.42 11.97
C PHE A 85 8.52 2.01 10.85
N ASN A 86 8.05 2.10 9.62
CA ASN A 86 8.84 1.73 8.45
C ASN A 86 10.01 2.68 8.26
N ILE A 87 9.80 3.98 8.43
CA ILE A 87 10.86 4.98 8.33
C ILE A 87 11.93 4.71 9.38
N ASP A 88 11.53 4.47 10.62
CA ASP A 88 12.49 4.23 11.71
C ASP A 88 13.31 2.96 11.46
N LYS A 89 12.65 1.91 11.02
CA LYS A 89 13.31 0.64 10.73
C LYS A 89 14.34 0.80 9.62
N LEU A 90 13.96 1.45 8.53
CA LEU A 90 14.88 1.63 7.40
C LEU A 90 16.00 2.61 7.72
N THR A 91 15.72 3.65 8.50
CA THR A 91 16.73 4.59 8.92
C THR A 91 17.81 3.87 9.75
N LYS A 92 17.40 3.03 10.69
CA LYS A 92 18.36 2.27 11.48
C LYS A 92 19.17 1.32 10.61
N ARG A 93 18.51 0.63 9.68
CA ARG A 93 19.19 -0.32 8.80
C ARG A 93 20.24 0.38 7.96
N TYR A 94 19.89 1.52 7.37
CA TYR A 94 20.80 2.24 6.50
C TYR A 94 21.93 2.89 7.25
N SER A 95 21.69 3.37 8.47
CA SER A 95 22.76 4.01 9.23
C SER A 95 23.71 3.00 9.87
N LEU A 96 23.22 1.82 10.22
CA LEU A 96 24.06 0.83 10.88
C LEU A 96 24.79 -0.09 9.93
N GLY A 97 24.18 -0.42 8.82
CA GLY A 97 24.78 -1.38 7.94
C GLY A 97 24.99 -0.84 6.59
N GLY A 98 23.97 -0.21 6.12
CA GLY A 98 23.99 0.21 4.78
C GLY A 98 24.82 1.40 4.59
N GLY A 99 24.84 2.16 5.61
CA GLY A 99 25.50 3.38 5.45
C GLY A 99 26.83 3.24 4.96
N ASN A 100 27.32 2.16 5.12
CA ASN A 100 28.49 2.07 4.73
C ASN A 100 28.46 1.51 3.60
N ASN A 101 27.74 1.50 3.32
CA ASN A 101 27.48 1.03 2.39
C ASN A 101 27.68 1.44 1.48
#